data_58c3de0d86ebbd4da903de3ec291ba94
#
_entry.id   58c3de0d86ebbd4da903de3ec291ba94
#
_cell.length_a   1.000
_cell.length_b   1.000
_cell.length_c   1.000
_cell.angle_alpha   90.00
_cell.angle_beta   90.00
_cell.angle_gamma   90.00
#
_symmetry.space_group_name_H-M   'P 1'
#
loop_
_entity.id
_entity.type
_entity.pdbx_description
1 polymer ?
#
loop_
_entity_poly.entity_id
_entity_poly.type
_entity_poly.pdbx_seq_one_letter_code
_entity_poly.pdbx_strand_id
1 'polypeptide(L)'
;MGSPKMLLMFNGRTMIENVLENVSDSEIINILVVLGSDREILTEVVEKFNVKHCFNDNYIEGMLSSVQCGFRNLPSDFEAVMIFQGDQPLITSMIINKVIEAYRLTGKGIVIPVYKKRRGHPLLISRKYSEEIKKLDAREGLRSLAYRFPDDVLEIETDDPGILRDFDTYEEYRKEINQKK
;
A
#
# COMPACT_ATOMS: atom_id res chain seq x y z
N MET A 1 7.88 -3.97 22.39
CA MET A 1 8.79 -4.15 21.25
C MET A 1 9.66 -2.91 21.17
N GLY A 2 10.98 -3.04 21.17
CA GLY A 2 11.88 -1.89 21.34
C GLY A 2 12.18 -1.09 20.06
N SER A 3 11.62 -1.46 18.89
CA SER A 3 11.82 -0.76 17.61
C SER A 3 10.55 -0.81 16.77
N PRO A 4 10.20 0.28 16.05
CA PRO A 4 9.07 0.29 15.14
C PRO A 4 9.17 -0.83 14.10
N LYS A 5 8.06 -1.52 13.84
CA LYS A 5 7.98 -2.64 12.89
C LYS A 5 8.56 -2.28 11.51
N MET A 6 8.26 -1.07 11.03
CA MET A 6 8.70 -0.57 9.72
C MET A 6 10.22 -0.41 9.60
N LEU A 7 10.94 -0.35 10.73
CA LEU A 7 12.40 -0.23 10.79
C LEU A 7 13.12 -1.58 10.95
N LEU A 8 12.39 -2.70 10.99
CA LEU A 8 13.03 -4.02 11.01
C LEU A 8 13.75 -4.28 9.69
N MET A 9 14.96 -4.83 9.81
CA MET A 9 15.86 -5.09 8.67
C MET A 9 15.37 -6.27 7.82
N PHE A 10 15.10 -6.03 6.56
CA PHE A 10 14.68 -7.02 5.59
C PHE A 10 15.55 -6.92 4.33
N ASN A 11 16.27 -7.98 3.97
CA ASN A 11 17.19 -8.01 2.81
C ASN A 11 18.21 -6.84 2.77
N GLY A 12 18.77 -6.47 3.94
CA GLY A 12 19.80 -5.43 4.02
C GLY A 12 19.31 -3.98 4.14
N ARG A 13 17.98 -3.77 4.13
CA ARG A 13 17.30 -2.48 4.33
C ARG A 13 16.17 -2.62 5.34
N THR A 14 15.61 -1.53 5.81
CA THR A 14 14.37 -1.58 6.61
C THR A 14 13.17 -1.97 5.75
N MET A 15 12.08 -2.44 6.37
CA MET A 15 10.87 -2.81 5.65
C MET A 15 10.34 -1.64 4.81
N ILE A 16 10.22 -0.45 5.41
CA ILE A 16 9.72 0.73 4.70
C ILE A 16 10.65 1.16 3.55
N GLU A 17 11.98 1.04 3.71
CA GLU A 17 12.93 1.33 2.63
C GLU A 17 12.74 0.36 1.45
N ASN A 18 12.53 -0.95 1.71
CA ASN A 18 12.23 -1.91 0.64
C ASN A 18 10.92 -1.57 -0.10
N VAL A 19 9.87 -1.19 0.63
CA VAL A 19 8.60 -0.77 0.01
C VAL A 19 8.82 0.46 -0.86
N LEU A 20 9.46 1.50 -0.33
CA LEU A 20 9.71 2.75 -1.06
C LEU A 20 10.57 2.53 -2.30
N GLU A 21 11.59 1.67 -2.22
CA GLU A 21 12.43 1.32 -3.37
C GLU A 21 11.62 0.60 -4.45
N ASN A 22 10.87 -0.45 -4.09
CA ASN A 22 10.03 -1.17 -5.05
C ASN A 22 9.00 -0.26 -5.74
N VAL A 23 8.43 0.71 -4.99
CA VAL A 23 7.50 1.69 -5.56
C VAL A 23 8.24 2.68 -6.46
N SER A 24 9.42 3.16 -6.05
CA SER A 24 10.24 4.08 -6.84
C SER A 24 10.78 3.45 -8.14
N ASP A 25 11.04 2.13 -8.13
CA ASP A 25 11.49 1.36 -9.30
C ASP A 25 10.34 0.98 -10.25
N SER A 26 9.12 1.42 -9.97
CA SER A 26 7.92 1.18 -10.79
C SER A 26 7.55 2.38 -11.66
N GLU A 27 6.45 2.24 -12.43
CA GLU A 27 5.88 3.33 -13.23
C GLU A 27 5.07 4.36 -12.41
N ILE A 28 5.10 4.30 -11.07
CA ILE A 28 4.45 5.30 -10.21
C ILE A 28 5.23 6.62 -10.29
N ILE A 29 4.50 7.70 -10.57
CA ILE A 29 5.10 9.04 -10.78
C ILE A 29 5.28 9.79 -9.46
N ASN A 30 4.31 9.68 -8.56
CA ASN A 30 4.29 10.44 -7.31
C ASN A 30 4.01 9.51 -6.13
N ILE A 31 4.79 9.67 -5.07
CA ILE A 31 4.64 8.92 -3.83
C ILE A 31 4.25 9.87 -2.71
N LEU A 32 3.21 9.51 -1.96
CA LEU A 32 2.80 10.18 -0.72
C LEU A 32 2.81 9.15 0.41
N VAL A 33 3.66 9.34 1.39
CA VAL A 33 3.70 8.50 2.59
C VAL A 33 2.84 9.10 3.69
N VAL A 34 1.94 8.29 4.25
CA VAL A 34 1.10 8.70 5.39
C VAL A 34 1.69 8.09 6.65
N LEU A 35 2.14 8.92 7.57
CA LEU A 35 2.77 8.54 8.82
C LEU A 35 1.78 8.70 9.99
N GLY A 36 1.70 7.67 10.82
CA GLY A 36 0.87 7.65 12.04
C GLY A 36 1.73 7.58 13.29
N SER A 37 1.86 6.39 13.89
CA SER A 37 2.79 6.14 15.00
C SER A 37 4.24 6.28 14.54
N ASP A 38 5.13 6.52 15.50
CA ASP A 38 6.59 6.59 15.25
C ASP A 38 7.01 7.57 14.15
N ARG A 39 6.16 8.58 13.89
CA ARG A 39 6.30 9.52 12.76
C ARG A 39 7.64 10.25 12.74
N GLU A 40 8.21 10.59 13.90
CA GLU A 40 9.49 11.32 14.00
C GLU A 40 10.63 10.49 13.39
N ILE A 41 10.75 9.22 13.81
CA ILE A 41 11.81 8.32 13.33
C ILE A 41 11.57 7.93 11.87
N LEU A 42 10.31 7.67 11.49
CA LEU A 42 9.97 7.29 10.12
C LEU A 42 10.14 8.43 9.13
N THR A 43 9.94 9.68 9.54
CA THR A 43 10.18 10.86 8.70
C THR A 43 11.64 10.92 8.24
N GLU A 44 12.60 10.66 9.13
CA GLU A 44 14.03 10.65 8.79
C GLU A 44 14.37 9.62 7.70
N VAL A 45 13.66 8.49 7.68
CA VAL A 45 13.83 7.46 6.65
C VAL A 45 13.17 7.87 5.33
N VAL A 46 11.94 8.36 5.39
CA VAL A 46 11.14 8.74 4.22
C VAL A 46 11.78 9.91 3.46
N GLU A 47 12.34 10.89 4.16
CA GLU A 47 13.03 12.05 3.56
C GLU A 47 14.22 11.65 2.69
N LYS A 48 14.90 10.54 2.98
CA LYS A 48 16.01 10.04 2.15
C LYS A 48 15.58 9.63 0.73
N PHE A 49 14.28 9.31 0.56
CA PHE A 49 13.71 8.93 -0.74
C PHE A 49 13.18 10.11 -1.56
N ASN A 50 13.27 11.33 -1.03
CA ASN A 50 12.74 12.55 -1.68
C ASN A 50 11.26 12.42 -2.09
N VAL A 51 10.46 11.75 -1.27
CA VAL A 51 9.03 11.56 -1.45
C VAL A 51 8.23 12.48 -0.52
N LYS A 52 6.99 12.82 -0.90
CA LYS A 52 6.10 13.59 -0.05
C LYS A 52 5.61 12.75 1.12
N HIS A 53 5.38 13.38 2.27
CA HIS A 53 4.72 12.73 3.39
C HIS A 53 3.69 13.65 4.06
N CYS A 54 2.76 13.04 4.79
CA CYS A 54 1.79 13.73 5.65
C CYS A 54 1.56 12.91 6.92
N PHE A 55 0.98 13.57 7.93
CA PHE A 55 0.72 12.95 9.23
C PHE A 55 -0.76 12.67 9.43
N ASN A 56 -1.07 11.46 9.87
CA ASN A 56 -2.41 11.07 10.30
C ASN A 56 -2.46 11.05 11.84
N ASP A 57 -3.04 12.06 12.44
CA ASP A 57 -3.20 12.12 13.90
C ASP A 57 -4.26 11.11 14.42
N ASN A 58 -5.16 10.65 13.53
CA ASN A 58 -6.20 9.69 13.84
C ASN A 58 -5.80 8.22 13.49
N TYR A 59 -4.50 7.92 13.43
CA TYR A 59 -4.02 6.58 13.04
C TYR A 59 -4.56 5.44 13.91
N ILE A 60 -4.94 5.72 15.16
CA ILE A 60 -5.53 4.75 16.10
C ILE A 60 -6.88 4.22 15.57
N GLU A 61 -7.59 4.97 14.73
CA GLU A 61 -8.84 4.56 14.10
C GLU A 61 -8.65 3.46 13.02
N GLY A 62 -7.41 3.08 12.74
CA GLY A 62 -7.06 2.01 11.83
C GLY A 62 -6.66 2.47 10.43
N MET A 63 -6.40 1.51 9.54
CA MET A 63 -5.84 1.73 8.21
C MET A 63 -6.67 2.70 7.35
N LEU A 64 -8.00 2.63 7.41
CA LEU A 64 -8.87 3.50 6.61
C LEU A 64 -8.66 4.98 6.92
N SER A 65 -8.41 5.35 8.18
CA SER A 65 -8.12 6.75 8.55
C SER A 65 -6.86 7.26 7.86
N SER A 66 -5.85 6.41 7.70
CA SER A 66 -4.61 6.76 6.97
C SER A 66 -4.85 6.88 5.47
N VAL A 67 -5.65 6.01 4.88
CA VAL A 67 -6.07 6.13 3.46
C VAL A 67 -6.82 7.44 3.24
N GLN A 68 -7.79 7.76 4.09
CA GLN A 68 -8.55 9.01 4.01
C GLN A 68 -7.67 10.25 4.22
N CYS A 69 -6.69 10.17 5.11
CA CYS A 69 -5.68 11.21 5.28
C CYS A 69 -4.87 11.41 3.99
N GLY A 70 -4.40 10.34 3.37
CA GLY A 70 -3.72 10.37 2.07
C GLY A 70 -4.58 11.06 1.01
N PHE A 71 -5.83 10.64 0.84
CA PHE A 71 -6.75 11.23 -0.15
C PHE A 71 -7.03 12.72 0.07
N ARG A 72 -6.98 13.22 1.30
CA ARG A 72 -7.10 14.67 1.58
C ARG A 72 -5.85 15.48 1.20
N ASN A 73 -4.70 14.81 1.12
CA ASN A 73 -3.41 15.43 0.83
C ASN A 73 -2.91 15.20 -0.61
N LEU A 74 -3.69 14.50 -1.44
CA LEU A 74 -3.36 14.33 -2.86
C LEU A 74 -3.59 15.63 -3.64
N PRO A 75 -2.80 15.87 -4.71
CA PRO A 75 -3.08 16.94 -5.66
C PRO A 75 -4.43 16.70 -6.34
N SER A 76 -5.01 17.76 -6.93
CA SER A 76 -6.34 17.66 -7.56
C SER A 76 -6.36 16.95 -8.91
N ASP A 77 -5.21 16.72 -9.51
CA ASP A 77 -5.04 16.26 -10.90
C ASP A 77 -4.56 14.80 -11.05
N PHE A 78 -4.62 13.98 -9.98
CA PHE A 78 -4.29 12.56 -10.10
C PHE A 78 -5.37 11.77 -10.85
N GLU A 79 -4.99 10.71 -11.55
CA GLU A 79 -5.90 9.80 -12.25
C GLU A 79 -6.36 8.64 -11.40
N ALA A 80 -5.42 8.01 -10.71
CA ALA A 80 -5.63 6.89 -9.81
C ALA A 80 -4.62 6.90 -8.67
N VAL A 81 -4.94 6.21 -7.59
CA VAL A 81 -4.07 6.00 -6.43
C VAL A 81 -3.84 4.51 -6.25
N MET A 82 -2.59 4.13 -6.02
CA MET A 82 -2.25 2.79 -5.61
C MET A 82 -1.88 2.79 -4.13
N ILE A 83 -2.52 1.92 -3.36
CA ILE A 83 -2.38 1.86 -1.91
C ILE A 83 -1.48 0.71 -1.54
N PHE A 84 -0.44 1.02 -0.77
CA PHE A 84 0.53 0.09 -0.21
C PHE A 84 0.49 0.10 1.30
N GLN A 85 0.87 -1.00 1.91
CA GLN A 85 1.17 -1.08 3.33
C GLN A 85 2.68 -1.07 3.54
N GLY A 86 3.18 -0.34 4.54
CA GLY A 86 4.61 -0.20 4.80
C GLY A 86 5.28 -1.49 5.32
N ASP A 87 4.50 -2.50 5.68
CA ASP A 87 4.92 -3.82 6.16
C ASP A 87 4.85 -4.94 5.12
N GLN A 88 4.69 -4.58 3.84
CA GLN A 88 4.64 -5.52 2.71
C GLN A 88 5.85 -5.36 1.77
N PRO A 89 7.08 -5.60 2.22
CA PRO A 89 8.31 -5.37 1.43
C PRO A 89 8.49 -6.35 0.27
N LEU A 90 7.62 -7.35 0.14
CA LEU A 90 7.68 -8.36 -0.92
C LEU A 90 6.89 -7.96 -2.18
N ILE A 91 6.15 -6.87 -2.16
CA ILE A 91 5.47 -6.36 -3.35
C ILE A 91 6.51 -5.75 -4.30
N THR A 92 6.74 -6.39 -5.43
CA THR A 92 7.76 -6.00 -6.41
C THR A 92 7.26 -4.93 -7.39
N SER A 93 8.19 -4.17 -7.99
CA SER A 93 7.88 -3.22 -9.07
C SER A 93 7.17 -3.89 -10.27
N MET A 94 7.45 -5.16 -10.53
CA MET A 94 6.80 -5.93 -11.58
C MET A 94 5.29 -6.08 -11.31
N ILE A 95 4.88 -6.43 -10.10
CA ILE A 95 3.45 -6.52 -9.72
C ILE A 95 2.80 -5.14 -9.78
N ILE A 96 3.48 -4.10 -9.31
CA ILE A 96 3.00 -2.72 -9.39
C ILE A 96 2.69 -2.33 -10.82
N ASN A 97 3.63 -2.56 -11.75
CA ASN A 97 3.48 -2.24 -13.16
C ASN A 97 2.37 -3.08 -13.83
N LYS A 98 2.22 -4.36 -13.46
CA LYS A 98 1.11 -5.20 -13.94
C LYS A 98 -0.26 -4.64 -13.54
N VAL A 99 -0.40 -4.11 -12.32
CA VAL A 99 -1.65 -3.45 -11.86
C VAL A 99 -1.91 -2.17 -12.64
N ILE A 100 -0.86 -1.35 -12.90
CA ILE A 100 -0.96 -0.12 -13.69
C ILE A 100 -1.39 -0.42 -15.12
N GLU A 101 -0.75 -1.39 -15.75
CA GLU A 101 -1.07 -1.82 -17.13
C GLU A 101 -2.54 -2.29 -17.23
N ALA A 102 -2.98 -3.12 -16.29
CA ALA A 102 -4.36 -3.60 -16.26
C ALA A 102 -5.38 -2.46 -16.11
N TYR A 103 -5.08 -1.46 -15.29
CA TYR A 103 -5.89 -0.24 -15.17
C TYR A 103 -5.97 0.51 -16.50
N ARG A 104 -4.83 0.76 -17.15
CA ARG A 104 -4.75 1.49 -18.42
C ARG A 104 -5.50 0.79 -19.56
N LEU A 105 -5.39 -0.54 -19.62
CA LEU A 105 -6.01 -1.34 -20.69
C LEU A 105 -7.53 -1.46 -20.53
N THR A 106 -8.03 -1.52 -19.31
CA THR A 106 -9.44 -1.86 -19.08
C THR A 106 -10.30 -0.69 -18.64
N GLY A 107 -9.70 0.38 -18.09
CA GLY A 107 -10.40 1.51 -17.50
C GLY A 107 -11.23 1.16 -16.26
N LYS A 108 -11.10 -0.08 -15.71
CA LYS A 108 -11.76 -0.48 -14.46
C LYS A 108 -11.29 0.37 -13.30
N GLY A 109 -12.22 0.88 -12.51
CA GLY A 109 -11.90 1.84 -11.45
C GLY A 109 -11.27 1.26 -10.20
N ILE A 110 -11.30 -0.06 -10.03
CA ILE A 110 -10.68 -0.76 -8.91
C ILE A 110 -9.92 -1.96 -9.47
N VAL A 111 -8.60 -2.01 -9.28
CA VAL A 111 -7.78 -3.14 -9.73
C VAL A 111 -7.08 -3.79 -8.53
N ILE A 112 -7.22 -5.10 -8.41
CA ILE A 112 -6.76 -5.88 -7.25
C ILE A 112 -5.99 -7.10 -7.74
N PRO A 113 -4.72 -7.31 -7.34
CA PRO A 113 -4.03 -8.54 -7.61
C PRO A 113 -4.59 -9.68 -6.75
N VAL A 114 -4.65 -10.88 -7.33
CA VAL A 114 -5.19 -12.09 -6.70
C VAL A 114 -4.18 -13.22 -6.78
N TYR A 115 -3.90 -13.87 -5.67
CA TYR A 115 -3.12 -15.09 -5.58
C TYR A 115 -3.96 -16.22 -4.97
N LYS A 116 -4.14 -17.32 -5.70
CA LYS A 116 -4.95 -18.47 -5.26
C LYS A 116 -6.33 -18.05 -4.74
N LYS A 117 -7.05 -17.24 -5.50
CA LYS A 117 -8.39 -16.69 -5.18
C LYS A 117 -8.44 -15.76 -3.95
N ARG A 118 -7.32 -15.28 -3.46
CA ARG A 118 -7.25 -14.31 -2.36
C ARG A 118 -6.78 -12.98 -2.89
N ARG A 119 -7.56 -11.93 -2.64
CA ARG A 119 -7.23 -10.54 -2.97
C ARG A 119 -6.08 -10.06 -2.10
N GLY A 120 -5.10 -9.39 -2.71
CA GLY A 120 -3.92 -8.85 -2.03
C GLY A 120 -3.68 -7.36 -2.32
N HIS A 121 -2.47 -6.93 -2.05
CA HIS A 121 -2.00 -5.58 -2.37
C HIS A 121 -0.97 -5.64 -3.52
N PRO A 122 -0.73 -4.50 -4.19
CA PRO A 122 -1.32 -3.18 -3.96
C PRO A 122 -2.74 -3.07 -4.52
N LEU A 123 -3.56 -2.21 -3.93
CA LEU A 123 -4.91 -1.90 -4.41
C LEU A 123 -4.88 -0.58 -5.19
N LEU A 124 -5.23 -0.63 -6.48
CA LEU A 124 -5.39 0.57 -7.31
C LEU A 124 -6.84 1.02 -7.32
N ILE A 125 -7.06 2.33 -7.11
CA ILE A 125 -8.36 2.97 -7.08
C ILE A 125 -8.34 4.22 -7.95
N SER A 126 -9.26 4.31 -8.90
CA SER A 126 -9.48 5.48 -9.73
C SER A 126 -9.95 6.68 -8.92
N ARG A 127 -9.53 7.88 -9.33
CA ARG A 127 -9.97 9.16 -8.77
C ARG A 127 -11.50 9.29 -8.63
N LYS A 128 -12.28 8.67 -9.49
CA LYS A 128 -13.75 8.74 -9.44
C LYS A 128 -14.34 8.29 -8.10
N TYR A 129 -13.60 7.48 -7.32
CA TYR A 129 -14.01 7.01 -6.00
C TYR A 129 -13.51 7.86 -4.82
N SER A 130 -12.87 8.99 -5.08
CA SER A 130 -12.29 9.83 -4.02
C SER A 130 -13.32 10.26 -2.98
N GLU A 131 -14.50 10.68 -3.41
CA GLU A 131 -15.57 11.12 -2.51
C GLU A 131 -16.21 9.96 -1.74
N GLU A 132 -16.26 8.78 -2.35
CA GLU A 132 -16.70 7.57 -1.66
C GLU A 132 -15.73 7.16 -0.56
N ILE A 133 -14.42 7.17 -0.85
CA ILE A 133 -13.38 6.84 0.14
C ILE A 133 -13.42 7.79 1.34
N LYS A 134 -13.58 9.10 1.10
CA LYS A 134 -13.66 10.10 2.17
C LYS A 134 -14.84 9.88 3.11
N LYS A 135 -15.92 9.23 2.63
CA LYS A 135 -17.17 8.97 3.37
C LYS A 135 -17.26 7.56 3.95
N LEU A 136 -16.32 6.66 3.64
CA LEU A 136 -16.35 5.30 4.19
C LEU A 136 -16.30 5.32 5.72
N ASP A 137 -17.10 4.45 6.33
CA ASP A 137 -17.05 4.21 7.77
C ASP A 137 -15.85 3.31 8.12
N ALA A 138 -15.17 3.64 9.20
CA ALA A 138 -14.00 2.87 9.68
C ALA A 138 -14.31 1.38 9.90
N ARG A 139 -15.55 1.04 10.28
CA ARG A 139 -16.00 -0.34 10.49
C ARG A 139 -16.12 -1.15 9.21
N GLU A 140 -16.40 -0.51 8.09
CA GLU A 140 -16.54 -1.18 6.79
C GLU A 140 -15.16 -1.45 6.14
N GLY A 141 -14.20 -0.55 6.36
CA GLY A 141 -12.88 -0.61 5.77
C GLY A 141 -12.87 -0.39 4.25
N LEU A 142 -11.68 -0.28 3.68
CA LEU A 142 -11.49 0.02 2.25
C LEU A 142 -12.06 -1.07 1.32
N ARG A 143 -12.07 -2.32 1.76
CA ARG A 143 -12.64 -3.46 1.00
C ARG A 143 -14.11 -3.30 0.63
N SER A 144 -14.88 -2.50 1.39
CA SER A 144 -16.29 -2.24 1.12
C SER A 144 -16.50 -1.57 -0.23
N LEU A 145 -15.52 -0.80 -0.71
CA LEU A 145 -15.59 -0.17 -2.02
C LEU A 145 -15.76 -1.20 -3.15
N ALA A 146 -14.98 -2.29 -3.11
CA ALA A 146 -15.07 -3.35 -4.10
C ALA A 146 -16.40 -4.12 -4.03
N TYR A 147 -17.03 -4.20 -2.87
CA TYR A 147 -18.36 -4.81 -2.73
C TYR A 147 -19.49 -3.88 -3.19
N ARG A 148 -19.32 -2.56 -3.05
CA ARG A 148 -20.31 -1.58 -3.52
C ARG A 148 -20.29 -1.41 -5.04
N PHE A 149 -19.15 -1.62 -5.68
CA PHE A 149 -18.96 -1.41 -7.12
C PHE A 149 -18.38 -2.67 -7.82
N PRO A 150 -19.02 -3.85 -7.68
CA PRO A 150 -18.48 -5.11 -8.17
C PRO A 150 -18.24 -5.12 -9.70
N ASP A 151 -19.09 -4.44 -10.46
CA ASP A 151 -18.96 -4.36 -11.92
C ASP A 151 -17.76 -3.52 -12.39
N ASP A 152 -17.16 -2.76 -11.51
CA ASP A 152 -16.00 -1.90 -11.80
C ASP A 152 -14.70 -2.41 -11.15
N VAL A 153 -14.74 -3.63 -10.61
CA VAL A 153 -13.58 -4.33 -10.07
C VAL A 153 -12.95 -5.19 -11.17
N LEU A 154 -11.63 -5.11 -11.29
CA LEU A 154 -10.81 -6.03 -12.04
C LEU A 154 -9.90 -6.80 -11.08
N GLU A 155 -10.02 -8.11 -11.07
CA GLU A 155 -9.09 -9.00 -10.40
C GLU A 155 -8.04 -9.48 -11.41
N ILE A 156 -6.75 -9.34 -11.07
CA ILE A 156 -5.65 -9.81 -11.90
C ILE A 156 -4.92 -10.96 -11.21
N GLU A 157 -4.94 -12.13 -11.83
CA GLU A 157 -4.23 -13.29 -11.28
C GLU A 157 -2.72 -13.10 -11.34
N THR A 158 -2.05 -13.51 -10.26
CA THR A 158 -0.59 -13.55 -10.16
C THR A 158 -0.12 -14.81 -9.45
N ASP A 159 1.07 -15.27 -9.79
CA ASP A 159 1.74 -16.40 -9.13
C ASP A 159 2.60 -15.94 -7.93
N ASP A 160 2.63 -14.63 -7.64
CA ASP A 160 3.44 -14.06 -6.56
C ASP A 160 2.67 -14.05 -5.22
N PRO A 161 3.06 -14.89 -4.24
CA PRO A 161 2.44 -14.89 -2.91
C PRO A 161 2.75 -13.63 -2.11
N GLY A 162 3.74 -12.82 -2.53
CA GLY A 162 4.16 -11.58 -1.87
C GLY A 162 3.03 -10.58 -1.69
N ILE A 163 2.03 -10.59 -2.59
CA ILE A 163 0.85 -9.72 -2.50
C ILE A 163 -0.03 -9.94 -1.26
N LEU A 164 0.14 -11.08 -0.58
CA LEU A 164 -0.62 -11.47 0.62
C LEU A 164 0.24 -11.45 1.89
N ARG A 165 1.52 -11.09 1.77
CA ARG A 165 2.48 -11.22 2.86
C ARG A 165 2.70 -9.88 3.54
N ASP A 166 2.16 -9.76 4.73
CA ASP A 166 2.47 -8.78 5.74
C ASP A 166 3.28 -9.45 6.88
N PHE A 167 3.98 -8.67 7.64
CA PHE A 167 4.78 -9.16 8.76
C PHE A 167 4.19 -8.64 10.07
N ASP A 168 3.02 -9.16 10.47
CA ASP A 168 2.29 -8.71 11.65
C ASP A 168 2.98 -9.08 12.96
N THR A 169 3.77 -10.18 12.97
CA THR A 169 4.48 -10.64 14.14
C THR A 169 5.98 -10.73 13.90
N TYR A 170 6.76 -10.58 15.00
CA TYR A 170 8.21 -10.81 14.96
C TYR A 170 8.59 -12.26 14.60
N GLU A 171 7.70 -13.21 14.87
CA GLU A 171 7.91 -14.61 14.50
C GLU A 171 7.78 -14.84 13.00
N GLU A 172 6.79 -14.22 12.33
CA GLU A 172 6.63 -14.28 10.88
C GLU A 172 7.82 -13.65 10.19
N TYR A 173 8.24 -12.47 10.64
CA TYR A 173 9.45 -11.81 10.17
C TYR A 173 10.69 -12.71 10.30
N ARG A 174 10.94 -13.34 11.45
CA ARG A 174 12.07 -14.26 11.67
C ARG A 174 12.04 -15.48 10.76
N LYS A 175 10.87 -16.07 10.55
CA LYS A 175 10.72 -17.23 9.65
C LYS A 175 11.13 -16.87 8.22
N GLU A 176 10.72 -15.70 7.73
CA GLU A 176 11.05 -15.27 6.37
C GLU A 176 12.56 -15.02 6.17
N ILE A 177 13.22 -14.36 7.14
CA ILE A 177 14.68 -14.11 7.06
C ILE A 177 15.48 -15.41 7.11
N ASN A 178 15.04 -16.40 7.90
CA ASN A 178 15.75 -17.66 8.03
C ASN A 178 15.57 -18.61 6.85
N GLN A 179 14.51 -18.45 6.03
CA GLN A 179 14.29 -19.24 4.83
C GLN A 179 15.15 -18.79 3.63
N LYS A 180 15.75 -17.59 3.72
CA LYS A 180 16.58 -17.01 2.66
C LYS A 180 18.08 -17.15 2.91
N LYS A 181 18.49 -17.83 3.97
CA LYS A 181 19.87 -18.25 4.25
C LYS A 181 20.11 -19.67 3.76
#